data_603e1a1e80d24d592fb49f1f54891ba4
#
_entry.id   603e1a1e80d24d592fb49f1f54891ba4
#
_cell.length_a   1.000
_cell.length_b   1.000
_cell.length_c   1.000
_cell.angle_alpha   90.00
_cell.angle_beta   90.00
_cell.angle_gamma   90.00
#
_symmetry.space_group_name_H-M   'P 1'
#
loop_
_entity.id
_entity.type
_entity.pdbx_description
1 polymer ?
#
loop_
_entity_poly.entity_id
_entity_poly.type
_entity_poly.pdbx_seq_one_letter_code
_entity_poly.pdbx_strand_id
1 'polypeptide(L)'
;MPDHYAGAGRKVYPNFLQLAGLVAAQPGLLMRSQWNYYLQLMWGDYRHAEAYRRICDAYQAVLDMAAEFYLDTIQIVFQEFRLARGNWFVRGQPVRPQDIRTTALLTLEAQDDAISGSGQTQAAHGLCRGIAACDKRHVTARRCSHYDLFCGPRWFFEIYPSIRALTQQDA
;
A
#
# COMPACT_ATOMS: atom_id res chain seq x y z
N MET A 1 1.12 -3.80 -25.81
CA MET A 1 0.53 -2.46 -25.77
C MET A 1 0.15 -2.07 -27.19
N PRO A 2 -1.09 -1.61 -27.48
CA PRO A 2 -1.49 -1.24 -28.83
C PRO A 2 -0.65 -0.10 -29.41
N ASP A 3 -0.46 -0.09 -30.73
CA ASP A 3 0.51 0.79 -31.41
C ASP A 3 0.19 2.30 -31.33
N HIS A 4 -1.05 2.65 -30.99
CA HIS A 4 -1.49 4.04 -30.87
C HIS A 4 -1.24 4.67 -29.47
N TYR A 5 -0.73 3.92 -28.51
CA TYR A 5 -0.37 4.46 -27.19
C TYR A 5 1.12 4.79 -27.09
N ALA A 6 1.45 5.81 -26.33
CA ALA A 6 2.83 6.08 -25.95
C ALA A 6 3.43 4.85 -25.24
N GLY A 7 4.58 4.35 -25.74
CA GLY A 7 5.21 3.13 -25.25
C GLY A 7 4.78 1.85 -25.97
N ALA A 8 4.19 1.97 -27.18
CA ALA A 8 3.93 0.83 -28.06
C ALA A 8 5.18 -0.07 -28.18
N GLY A 9 4.98 -1.39 -28.18
CA GLY A 9 6.06 -2.37 -28.22
C GLY A 9 6.77 -2.60 -26.87
N ARG A 10 6.51 -1.82 -25.83
CA ARG A 10 7.04 -2.05 -24.48
C ARG A 10 6.44 -3.29 -23.83
N LYS A 11 7.27 -4.11 -23.21
CA LYS A 11 6.79 -5.25 -22.41
C LYS A 11 6.15 -4.72 -21.12
N VAL A 12 4.99 -5.29 -20.78
CA VAL A 12 4.26 -4.93 -19.55
C VAL A 12 3.88 -6.18 -18.77
N TYR A 13 3.74 -6.05 -17.47
CA TYR A 13 3.01 -6.99 -16.63
C TYR A 13 1.54 -6.53 -16.65
N PRO A 14 0.64 -7.27 -17.33
CA PRO A 14 -0.71 -6.80 -17.59
C PRO A 14 -1.56 -6.68 -16.32
N ASN A 15 -2.46 -5.70 -16.29
CA ASN A 15 -3.37 -5.45 -15.19
C ASN A 15 -4.25 -6.68 -14.85
N PHE A 16 -4.71 -7.42 -15.87
CA PHE A 16 -5.55 -8.59 -15.62
C PHE A 16 -4.82 -9.72 -14.88
N LEU A 17 -3.52 -9.89 -15.07
CA LEU A 17 -2.71 -10.85 -14.30
C LEU A 17 -2.51 -10.36 -12.85
N GLN A 18 -2.32 -9.06 -12.65
CA GLN A 18 -2.24 -8.47 -11.32
C GLN A 18 -3.56 -8.68 -10.57
N LEU A 19 -4.69 -8.39 -11.22
CA LEU A 19 -6.02 -8.61 -10.65
C LEU A 19 -6.26 -10.09 -10.35
N ALA A 20 -5.89 -11.00 -11.27
CA ALA A 20 -6.00 -12.44 -11.05
C ALA A 20 -5.21 -12.89 -9.80
N GLY A 21 -4.00 -12.34 -9.59
CA GLY A 21 -3.19 -12.57 -8.40
C GLY A 21 -3.86 -12.09 -7.12
N LEU A 22 -4.43 -10.88 -7.12
CA LEU A 22 -5.18 -10.33 -5.97
C LEU A 22 -6.41 -11.18 -5.64
N VAL A 23 -7.18 -11.59 -6.65
CA VAL A 23 -8.35 -12.45 -6.48
C VAL A 23 -7.95 -13.83 -5.96
N ALA A 24 -6.86 -14.41 -6.46
CA ALA A 24 -6.35 -15.70 -6.01
C ALA A 24 -5.86 -15.65 -4.55
N ALA A 25 -5.25 -14.52 -4.14
CA ALA A 25 -4.80 -14.33 -2.76
C ALA A 25 -5.97 -14.17 -1.77
N GLN A 26 -7.07 -13.52 -2.20
CA GLN A 26 -8.24 -13.24 -1.35
C GLN A 26 -9.57 -13.45 -2.11
N PRO A 27 -9.90 -14.68 -2.51
CA PRO A 27 -11.05 -14.94 -3.38
C PRO A 27 -12.39 -14.54 -2.75
N GLY A 28 -12.50 -14.63 -1.43
CA GLY A 28 -13.73 -14.29 -0.72
C GLY A 28 -14.00 -12.79 -0.60
N LEU A 29 -13.01 -11.94 -0.77
CA LEU A 29 -13.20 -10.49 -0.55
C LEU A 29 -13.95 -9.84 -1.71
N LEU A 30 -13.49 -10.04 -2.93
CA LEU A 30 -14.14 -9.48 -4.12
C LEU A 30 -15.53 -10.06 -4.33
N MET A 31 -15.68 -11.37 -4.17
CA MET A 31 -17.00 -12.04 -4.29
C MET A 31 -17.99 -11.52 -3.26
N ARG A 32 -17.59 -11.36 -1.99
CA ARG A 32 -18.47 -10.78 -0.95
C ARG A 32 -18.83 -9.33 -1.25
N SER A 33 -17.88 -8.53 -1.73
CA SER A 33 -18.15 -7.12 -2.07
C SER A 33 -19.14 -7.00 -3.22
N GLN A 34 -19.00 -7.82 -4.27
CA GLN A 34 -19.95 -7.87 -5.37
C GLN A 34 -21.33 -8.36 -4.92
N TRP A 35 -21.36 -9.43 -4.11
CA TRP A 35 -22.62 -9.95 -3.58
C TRP A 35 -23.35 -8.91 -2.71
N ASN A 36 -22.63 -8.26 -1.81
CA ASN A 36 -23.19 -7.21 -0.97
C ASN A 36 -23.69 -6.02 -1.80
N TYR A 37 -22.98 -5.65 -2.86
CA TYR A 37 -23.44 -4.61 -3.80
C TYR A 37 -24.83 -4.94 -4.34
N TYR A 38 -25.05 -6.14 -4.86
CA TYR A 38 -26.34 -6.56 -5.39
C TYR A 38 -27.43 -6.63 -4.31
N LEU A 39 -27.09 -7.14 -3.13
CA LEU A 39 -28.04 -7.18 -2.01
C LEU A 39 -28.49 -5.77 -1.60
N GLN A 40 -27.57 -4.82 -1.51
CA GLN A 40 -27.92 -3.44 -1.16
C GLN A 40 -28.80 -2.79 -2.25
N LEU A 41 -28.55 -3.06 -3.52
CA LEU A 41 -29.43 -2.60 -4.61
C LEU A 41 -30.84 -3.18 -4.48
N MET A 42 -30.96 -4.47 -4.19
CA MET A 42 -32.27 -5.13 -4.00
C MET A 42 -33.05 -4.57 -2.81
N TRP A 43 -32.36 -4.13 -1.75
CA TRP A 43 -32.97 -3.50 -0.58
C TRP A 43 -33.23 -2.00 -0.74
N GLY A 44 -32.84 -1.41 -1.88
CA GLY A 44 -32.99 0.03 -2.14
C GLY A 44 -31.98 0.89 -1.37
N ASP A 45 -30.95 0.31 -0.77
CA ASP A 45 -29.91 1.03 -0.05
C ASP A 45 -28.79 1.46 -1.00
N TYR A 46 -29.06 2.46 -1.79
CA TYR A 46 -28.11 2.98 -2.80
C TYR A 46 -26.83 3.56 -2.19
N ARG A 47 -26.87 4.04 -0.96
CA ARG A 47 -25.65 4.61 -0.31
C ARG A 47 -24.63 3.52 -0.01
N HIS A 48 -25.07 2.41 0.57
CA HIS A 48 -24.18 1.28 0.84
C HIS A 48 -23.79 0.56 -0.47
N ALA A 49 -24.70 0.44 -1.43
CA ALA A 49 -24.39 -0.10 -2.75
C ALA A 49 -23.25 0.70 -3.42
N GLU A 50 -23.30 2.02 -3.40
CA GLU A 50 -22.25 2.87 -3.96
C GLU A 50 -20.88 2.68 -3.24
N ALA A 51 -20.88 2.46 -1.94
CA ALA A 51 -19.63 2.16 -1.21
C ALA A 51 -19.00 0.85 -1.68
N TYR A 52 -19.78 -0.21 -1.86
CA TYR A 52 -19.28 -1.49 -2.40
C TYR A 52 -18.85 -1.37 -3.86
N ARG A 53 -19.57 -0.59 -4.68
CA ARG A 53 -19.18 -0.31 -6.07
C ARG A 53 -17.80 0.33 -6.14
N ARG A 54 -17.52 1.33 -5.30
CA ARG A 54 -16.22 2.00 -5.23
C ARG A 54 -15.08 1.04 -4.87
N ILE A 55 -15.32 0.10 -3.98
CA ILE A 55 -14.34 -0.94 -3.66
C ILE A 55 -14.04 -1.79 -4.90
N CYS A 56 -15.07 -2.23 -5.61
CA CYS A 56 -14.89 -3.01 -6.84
C CYS A 56 -14.15 -2.21 -7.93
N ASP A 57 -14.53 -0.93 -8.11
CA ASP A 57 -13.87 -0.03 -9.07
C ASP A 57 -12.39 0.17 -8.74
N ALA A 58 -12.04 0.34 -7.46
CA ALA A 58 -10.65 0.48 -7.01
C ALA A 58 -9.82 -0.78 -7.33
N TYR A 59 -10.39 -1.97 -7.14
CA TYR A 59 -9.72 -3.22 -7.55
C TYR A 59 -9.51 -3.33 -9.05
N GLN A 60 -10.44 -2.81 -9.85
CA GLN A 60 -10.34 -2.85 -11.31
C GLN A 60 -9.46 -1.74 -11.90
N ALA A 61 -9.16 -0.71 -11.13
CA ALA A 61 -8.34 0.43 -11.56
C ALA A 61 -6.82 0.13 -11.63
N VAL A 62 -6.42 -1.12 -11.51
CA VAL A 62 -5.01 -1.52 -11.63
C VAL A 62 -4.53 -1.31 -13.07
N LEU A 63 -3.43 -0.57 -13.22
CA LEU A 63 -2.82 -0.27 -14.51
C LEU A 63 -1.78 -1.32 -14.91
N ASP A 64 -1.51 -1.42 -16.21
CA ASP A 64 -0.37 -2.18 -16.71
C ASP A 64 0.93 -1.63 -16.12
N MET A 65 1.78 -2.51 -15.63
CA MET A 65 3.07 -2.15 -15.06
C MET A 65 4.21 -2.45 -16.05
N ALA A 66 5.18 -1.57 -16.18
CA ALA A 66 6.37 -1.86 -16.99
C ALA A 66 7.03 -3.16 -16.51
N ALA A 67 7.32 -4.09 -17.42
CA ALA A 67 7.86 -5.40 -17.07
C ALA A 67 9.18 -5.30 -16.31
N GLU A 68 10.04 -4.37 -16.69
CA GLU A 68 11.32 -4.12 -16.05
C GLU A 68 11.11 -3.70 -14.58
N PHE A 69 10.19 -2.77 -14.32
CA PHE A 69 9.87 -2.34 -12.97
C PHE A 69 9.34 -3.50 -12.10
N TYR A 70 8.45 -4.32 -12.65
CA TYR A 70 7.94 -5.50 -11.95
C TYR A 70 9.05 -6.49 -11.62
N LEU A 71 9.86 -6.86 -12.62
CA LEU A 71 10.96 -7.82 -12.44
C LEU A 71 12.01 -7.31 -11.46
N ASP A 72 12.43 -6.05 -11.58
CA ASP A 72 13.37 -5.43 -10.65
C ASP A 72 12.80 -5.39 -9.22
N THR A 73 11.51 -5.10 -9.06
CA THR A 73 10.85 -5.11 -7.75
C THR A 73 10.89 -6.50 -7.13
N ILE A 74 10.51 -7.54 -7.89
CA ILE A 74 10.55 -8.93 -7.40
C ILE A 74 11.97 -9.31 -7.01
N GLN A 75 12.93 -9.06 -7.87
CA GLN A 75 14.33 -9.43 -7.62
C GLN A 75 14.92 -8.65 -6.45
N ILE A 76 14.90 -7.33 -6.50
CA ILE A 76 15.63 -6.46 -5.57
C ILE A 76 14.98 -6.46 -4.18
N VAL A 77 13.64 -6.39 -4.15
CA VAL A 77 12.90 -6.24 -2.89
C VAL A 77 12.59 -7.60 -2.26
N PHE A 78 12.02 -8.53 -3.02
CA PHE A 78 11.46 -9.76 -2.47
C PHE A 78 12.40 -10.98 -2.50
N GLN A 79 13.38 -11.04 -3.42
CA GLN A 79 14.32 -12.16 -3.49
C GLN A 79 15.66 -11.80 -2.83
N GLU A 80 16.22 -10.66 -3.15
CA GLU A 80 17.55 -10.26 -2.70
C GLU A 80 17.54 -9.42 -1.43
N PHE A 81 16.40 -8.78 -1.09
CA PHE A 81 16.25 -7.93 0.10
C PHE A 81 17.31 -6.81 0.19
N ARG A 82 17.69 -6.22 -0.94
CA ARG A 82 18.86 -5.35 -1.04
C ARG A 82 18.82 -4.16 -0.07
N LEU A 83 17.63 -3.52 0.12
CA LEU A 83 17.48 -2.42 1.06
C LEU A 83 17.76 -2.87 2.50
N ALA A 84 17.16 -3.97 2.93
CA ALA A 84 17.33 -4.51 4.28
C ALA A 84 18.77 -4.98 4.56
N ARG A 85 19.44 -5.49 3.52
CA ARG A 85 20.85 -5.95 3.59
C ARG A 85 21.86 -4.80 3.45
N GLY A 86 21.43 -3.58 3.10
CA GLY A 86 22.31 -2.42 2.91
C GLY A 86 23.21 -2.49 1.68
N ASN A 87 22.86 -3.30 0.68
CA ASN A 87 23.62 -3.49 -0.55
C ASN A 87 22.84 -3.05 -1.81
N TRP A 88 21.86 -2.14 -1.65
CA TRP A 88 21.15 -1.58 -2.78
C TRP A 88 21.86 -0.35 -3.32
N PHE A 89 22.12 -0.37 -4.64
CA PHE A 89 22.72 0.74 -5.38
C PHE A 89 21.75 1.24 -6.44
N VAL A 90 21.63 2.56 -6.57
CA VAL A 90 20.87 3.24 -7.62
C VAL A 90 21.83 4.14 -8.37
N ARG A 91 22.00 3.91 -9.68
CA ARG A 91 22.96 4.64 -10.52
C ARG A 91 24.38 4.71 -9.93
N GLY A 92 24.85 3.60 -9.37
CA GLY A 92 26.15 3.50 -8.74
C GLY A 92 26.29 4.12 -7.34
N GLN A 93 25.23 4.74 -6.83
CA GLN A 93 25.21 5.33 -5.48
C GLN A 93 24.54 4.36 -4.50
N PRO A 94 25.11 4.12 -3.31
CA PRO A 94 24.49 3.27 -2.29
C PRO A 94 23.24 3.94 -1.70
N VAL A 95 22.17 3.19 -1.56
CA VAL A 95 20.96 3.62 -0.82
C VAL A 95 21.23 3.46 0.67
N ARG A 96 21.23 4.55 1.42
CA ARG A 96 21.63 4.59 2.84
C ARG A 96 20.54 5.23 3.71
N PRO A 97 19.47 4.51 4.09
CA PRO A 97 18.40 5.05 4.94
C PRO A 97 18.89 5.58 6.30
N GLN A 98 19.99 5.02 6.80
CA GLN A 98 20.62 5.47 8.04
C GLN A 98 21.20 6.90 7.98
N ASP A 99 21.35 7.47 6.78
CA ASP A 99 21.86 8.84 6.63
C ASP A 99 20.74 9.89 6.74
N ILE A 100 19.47 9.49 6.77
CA ILE A 100 18.34 10.37 7.07
C ILE A 100 18.43 10.78 8.55
N ARG A 101 18.45 12.11 8.83
CA ARG A 101 18.68 12.62 10.20
C ARG A 101 17.65 13.65 10.65
N THR A 102 17.14 14.47 9.74
CA THR A 102 16.34 15.66 10.05
C THR A 102 14.86 15.51 9.68
N THR A 103 14.42 14.30 9.36
CA THR A 103 13.04 13.99 8.97
C THR A 103 12.36 13.20 10.07
N ALA A 104 11.17 13.60 10.49
CA ALA A 104 10.36 12.77 11.36
C ALA A 104 9.83 11.52 10.62
N LEU A 105 9.77 10.38 11.31
CA LEU A 105 9.33 9.11 10.76
C LEU A 105 8.10 8.59 11.52
N LEU A 106 6.96 8.64 10.84
CA LEU A 106 5.75 7.95 11.30
C LEU A 106 5.50 6.72 10.42
N THR A 107 5.34 5.57 11.06
CA THR A 107 4.87 4.36 10.40
C THR A 107 3.54 3.93 10.98
N LEU A 108 2.62 3.56 10.09
CA LEU A 108 1.27 3.13 10.42
C LEU A 108 1.04 1.75 9.81
N GLU A 109 0.49 0.85 10.60
CA GLU A 109 0.04 -0.46 10.11
C GLU A 109 -1.28 -0.86 10.73
N ALA A 110 -2.04 -1.68 10.02
CA ALA A 110 -3.30 -2.21 10.50
C ALA A 110 -3.09 -3.60 11.10
N GLN A 111 -3.72 -3.86 12.25
CA GLN A 111 -3.58 -5.14 12.95
C GLN A 111 -4.11 -6.32 12.12
N ASP A 112 -5.23 -6.11 11.43
CA ASP A 112 -5.93 -7.15 10.65
C ASP A 112 -5.66 -6.98 9.14
N ASP A 113 -4.47 -6.46 8.78
CA ASP A 113 -4.05 -6.25 7.40
C ASP A 113 -3.68 -7.58 6.76
N ALA A 114 -4.46 -7.97 5.75
CA ALA A 114 -4.23 -9.19 4.99
C ALA A 114 -3.28 -8.99 3.79
N ILE A 115 -2.86 -7.75 3.52
CA ILE A 115 -1.98 -7.39 2.40
C ILE A 115 -0.56 -7.12 2.90
N SER A 116 -0.43 -6.29 3.95
CA SER A 116 0.83 -5.93 4.57
C SER A 116 0.90 -6.52 5.98
N GLY A 117 1.71 -7.53 6.18
CA GLY A 117 1.84 -8.19 7.48
C GLY A 117 2.35 -7.26 8.58
N SER A 118 1.95 -7.54 9.81
CA SER A 118 2.38 -6.78 10.99
C SER A 118 3.91 -6.74 11.12
N GLY A 119 4.46 -5.57 11.46
CA GLY A 119 5.89 -5.33 11.61
C GLY A 119 6.61 -4.91 10.32
N GLN A 120 5.99 -4.99 9.16
CA GLN A 120 6.63 -4.62 7.90
C GLN A 120 6.94 -3.13 7.84
N THR A 121 6.00 -2.28 8.23
CA THR A 121 6.24 -0.83 8.24
C THR A 121 7.16 -0.43 9.39
N GLN A 122 7.05 -1.10 10.55
CA GLN A 122 7.91 -0.87 11.70
C GLN A 122 9.39 -1.12 11.39
N ALA A 123 9.70 -2.05 10.49
CA ALA A 123 11.08 -2.35 10.06
C ALA A 123 11.82 -1.11 9.52
N ALA A 124 11.12 -0.11 8.98
CA ALA A 124 11.71 1.15 8.55
C ALA A 124 12.47 1.89 9.67
N HIS A 125 12.03 1.76 10.92
CA HIS A 125 12.72 2.36 12.07
C HIS A 125 14.11 1.80 12.28
N GLY A 126 14.31 0.51 12.01
CA GLY A 126 15.60 -0.15 12.05
C GLY A 126 16.54 0.23 10.90
N LEU A 127 15.98 0.58 9.75
CA LEU A 127 16.74 1.08 8.59
C LEU A 127 17.16 2.53 8.77
N CYS A 128 16.24 3.39 9.22
CA CYS A 128 16.45 4.84 9.39
C CYS A 128 17.08 5.16 10.77
N ARG A 129 18.24 4.55 11.07
CA ARG A 129 18.88 4.68 12.40
C ARG A 129 19.40 6.09 12.69
N GLY A 130 19.63 6.90 11.67
CA GLY A 130 20.09 8.28 11.82
C GLY A 130 19.05 9.23 12.41
N ILE A 131 17.76 8.90 12.32
CA ILE A 131 16.68 9.71 12.89
C ILE A 131 16.67 9.55 14.40
N ALA A 132 16.53 10.65 15.15
CA ALA A 132 16.45 10.62 16.60
C ALA A 132 15.21 9.83 17.08
N ALA A 133 15.30 9.23 18.26
CA ALA A 133 14.21 8.40 18.79
C ALA A 133 12.93 9.22 19.07
N CYS A 134 13.07 10.51 19.45
CA CYS A 134 11.96 11.44 19.67
C CYS A 134 11.17 11.73 18.38
N ASP A 135 11.86 11.66 17.22
CA ASP A 135 11.27 11.95 15.90
C ASP A 135 10.73 10.68 15.21
N LYS A 136 10.71 9.56 15.91
CA LYS A 136 10.20 8.28 15.42
C LYS A 136 8.92 7.90 16.15
N ARG A 137 7.89 7.57 15.38
CA ARG A 137 6.62 7.09 15.92
C ARG A 137 6.10 5.90 15.11
N HIS A 138 5.69 4.86 15.80
CA HIS A 138 5.01 3.70 15.19
C HIS A 138 3.62 3.54 15.81
N VAL A 139 2.63 3.30 14.96
CA VAL A 139 1.24 3.08 15.36
C VAL A 139 0.68 1.85 14.67
N THR A 140 0.23 0.87 15.46
CA THR A 140 -0.55 -0.26 14.98
C THR A 140 -2.03 -0.01 15.29
N ALA A 141 -2.84 0.23 14.27
CA ALA A 141 -4.27 0.44 14.40
C ALA A 141 -4.97 -0.89 14.70
N ARG A 142 -5.58 -1.02 15.90
CA ARG A 142 -6.26 -2.25 16.33
C ARG A 142 -7.58 -2.45 15.59
N ARG A 143 -7.93 -3.71 15.27
CA ARG A 143 -9.18 -4.06 14.59
C ARG A 143 -9.39 -3.22 13.32
N CYS A 144 -8.34 -3.05 12.56
CA CYS A 144 -8.24 -2.20 11.39
C CYS A 144 -7.73 -3.07 10.23
N SER A 145 -8.40 -3.01 9.10
CA SER A 145 -7.98 -3.64 7.85
C SER A 145 -7.11 -2.69 7.01
N HIS A 146 -6.53 -3.21 5.93
CA HIS A 146 -5.68 -2.41 5.04
C HIS A 146 -6.35 -1.11 4.58
N TYR A 147 -7.59 -1.18 4.13
CA TYR A 147 -8.28 -0.01 3.59
C TYR A 147 -8.76 0.98 4.64
N ASP A 148 -8.99 0.53 5.88
CA ASP A 148 -9.37 1.41 7.00
C ASP A 148 -8.27 2.42 7.34
N LEU A 149 -7.01 2.14 6.93
CA LEU A 149 -5.90 3.08 7.08
C LEU A 149 -6.02 4.31 6.17
N PHE A 150 -6.86 4.29 5.14
CA PHE A 150 -6.93 5.32 4.11
C PHE A 150 -8.32 5.94 3.96
N CYS A 151 -9.36 5.30 4.49
CA CYS A 151 -10.74 5.78 4.34
C CYS A 151 -11.63 5.29 5.49
N GLY A 152 -12.85 5.85 5.54
CA GLY A 152 -13.86 5.49 6.52
C GLY A 152 -13.67 6.13 7.90
N PRO A 153 -14.49 5.73 8.90
CA PRO A 153 -14.50 6.35 10.23
C PRO A 153 -13.14 6.31 10.94
N ARG A 154 -12.40 5.19 10.81
CA ARG A 154 -11.09 5.06 11.45
C ARG A 154 -10.07 6.03 10.89
N TRP A 155 -10.05 6.24 9.55
CA TRP A 155 -9.23 7.26 8.95
C TRP A 155 -9.49 8.63 9.57
N PHE A 156 -10.75 9.05 9.66
CA PHE A 156 -11.10 10.38 10.15
C PHE A 156 -10.86 10.59 11.64
N PHE A 157 -11.13 9.57 12.47
CA PHE A 157 -11.12 9.73 13.92
C PHE A 157 -9.85 9.25 14.61
N GLU A 158 -9.07 8.37 13.99
CA GLU A 158 -7.89 7.78 14.61
C GLU A 158 -6.61 8.04 13.80
N ILE A 159 -6.62 7.73 12.49
CA ILE A 159 -5.39 7.73 11.68
C ILE A 159 -4.96 9.15 11.28
N TYR A 160 -5.86 9.89 10.63
CA TYR A 160 -5.54 11.26 10.21
C TYR A 160 -5.15 12.19 11.35
N PRO A 161 -5.80 12.21 12.53
CA PRO A 161 -5.35 12.97 13.68
C PRO A 161 -3.93 12.60 14.14
N SER A 162 -3.55 11.31 14.08
CA SER A 162 -2.19 10.86 14.42
C SER A 162 -1.13 11.39 13.45
N ILE A 163 -1.44 11.42 12.16
CA ILE A 163 -0.58 12.00 11.12
C ILE A 163 -0.46 13.50 11.34
N ARG A 164 -1.59 14.19 11.53
CA ARG A 164 -1.64 15.63 11.74
C ARG A 164 -0.85 16.07 12.97
N ALA A 165 -0.96 15.32 14.06
CA ALA A 165 -0.22 15.63 15.30
C ALA A 165 1.30 15.60 15.10
N LEU A 166 1.81 14.71 14.25
CA LEU A 166 3.24 14.67 13.93
C LEU A 166 3.66 15.88 13.07
N THR A 167 2.89 16.19 12.03
CA THR A 167 3.22 17.29 11.10
C THR A 167 3.10 18.69 11.73
N GLN A 168 2.42 18.80 12.87
CA GLN A 168 2.26 20.10 13.59
C GLN A 168 3.28 20.26 14.73
N GLN A 169 4.05 19.23 15.10
CA GLN A 169 5.09 19.34 16.10
C GLN A 169 6.36 20.04 15.59
N ASP A 170 6.52 20.12 14.27
CA ASP A 170 7.68 20.71 13.60
C ASP A 170 7.42 22.15 13.07
N ALA A 171 6.29 22.74 13.41
CA ALA A 171 5.91 24.11 13.05
C ALA A 171 5.91 25.02 14.28
#